data_11f2f8a3f3343d50762dcb8a522a9b57
#
_entry.id   11f2f8a3f3343d50762dcb8a522a9b57
#
_cell.length_a   1.000
_cell.length_b   1.000
_cell.length_c   1.000
_cell.angle_alpha   90.00
_cell.angle_beta   90.00
_cell.angle_gamma   90.00
#
_symmetry.space_group_name_H-M   'P 1'
#
loop_
_entity.id
_entity.type
_entity.pdbx_description
1 polymer ?
#
loop_
_entity_poly.entity_id
_entity_poly.type
_entity_poly.pdbx_seq_one_letter_code
_entity_poly.pdbx_strand_id
1 'polypeptide(L)'
;MYMRKMSFYNKALGVAALVFAFGVAGSHADDGPHFGQPISPADLAPWDISIGPDGVGLPAGSGTPAQGAQVYADHGCAACHGDKGSGGSGGPLVGGGPLNAPDKEAQKLIGNYWPYATTVFDFTRRAMPWQQPKTLSDNEVYAVTAYILALNKIVGEEAVINAETLPKVKMPNRDGFIIRYPEKH
;
A
#
# COMPACT_ATOMS: atom_id res chain seq x y z
N MET A 1 37.01 -80.01 -1.65
CA MET A 1 36.25 -79.47 -2.81
C MET A 1 35.31 -78.36 -2.36
N TYR A 2 35.84 -77.35 -1.65
CA TYR A 2 34.98 -76.31 -1.05
C TYR A 2 35.49 -74.85 -1.19
N MET A 3 36.62 -74.62 -1.80
CA MET A 3 37.25 -73.29 -1.90
C MET A 3 37.06 -72.58 -3.27
N ARG A 4 36.27 -73.10 -4.20
CA ARG A 4 36.12 -72.50 -5.53
C ARG A 4 34.82 -71.68 -5.72
N LYS A 5 33.90 -71.73 -4.75
CA LYS A 5 32.60 -70.97 -4.78
C LYS A 5 32.65 -69.57 -4.18
N MET A 6 33.60 -69.27 -3.30
CA MET A 6 33.71 -67.99 -2.64
C MET A 6 34.27 -66.85 -3.53
N SER A 7 35.02 -67.20 -4.59
CA SER A 7 35.66 -66.23 -5.46
C SER A 7 34.67 -65.50 -6.42
N PHE A 8 33.57 -66.15 -6.74
CA PHE A 8 32.56 -65.55 -7.63
C PHE A 8 31.64 -64.59 -6.87
N TYR A 9 31.34 -64.83 -5.60
CA TYR A 9 30.49 -63.96 -4.80
C TYR A 9 31.16 -62.63 -4.47
N ASN A 10 32.47 -62.63 -4.21
CA ASN A 10 33.18 -61.37 -3.92
C ASN A 10 33.39 -60.49 -5.14
N LYS A 11 33.42 -61.05 -6.37
CA LYS A 11 33.48 -60.25 -7.61
C LYS A 11 32.13 -59.66 -8.00
N ALA A 12 31.04 -60.36 -7.72
CA ALA A 12 29.70 -59.89 -7.96
C ALA A 12 29.29 -58.74 -7.00
N LEU A 13 29.70 -58.81 -5.73
CA LEU A 13 29.50 -57.75 -4.76
C LEU A 13 30.32 -56.50 -5.08
N GLY A 14 31.53 -56.63 -5.60
CA GLY A 14 32.37 -55.50 -6.01
C GLY A 14 31.78 -54.71 -7.19
N VAL A 15 31.20 -55.41 -8.17
CA VAL A 15 30.56 -54.78 -9.35
C VAL A 15 29.23 -54.12 -8.96
N ALA A 16 28.45 -54.73 -8.09
CA ALA A 16 27.19 -54.12 -7.59
C ALA A 16 27.43 -52.85 -6.77
N ALA A 17 28.50 -52.80 -5.95
CA ALA A 17 28.88 -51.62 -5.20
C ALA A 17 29.38 -50.47 -6.10
N LEU A 18 30.06 -50.77 -7.20
CA LEU A 18 30.53 -49.76 -8.18
C LEU A 18 29.37 -49.17 -9.00
N VAL A 19 28.35 -49.94 -9.34
CA VAL A 19 27.17 -49.45 -10.05
C VAL A 19 26.29 -48.55 -9.15
N PHE A 20 26.25 -48.80 -7.85
CA PHE A 20 25.51 -47.94 -6.89
C PHE A 20 26.24 -46.64 -6.59
N ALA A 21 27.57 -46.58 -6.69
CA ALA A 21 28.33 -45.35 -6.45
C ALA A 21 28.26 -44.34 -7.61
N PHE A 22 27.90 -44.75 -8.81
CA PHE A 22 27.74 -43.88 -9.98
C PHE A 22 26.29 -43.38 -10.18
N GLY A 23 25.31 -43.88 -9.42
CA GLY A 23 23.89 -43.54 -9.57
C GLY A 23 23.43 -42.36 -8.74
N VAL A 24 24.29 -41.74 -7.94
CA VAL A 24 23.99 -40.51 -7.18
C VAL A 24 24.80 -39.34 -7.78
N ALA A 25 24.90 -39.27 -9.11
CA ALA A 25 25.15 -38.00 -9.74
C ALA A 25 23.91 -37.14 -9.46
N GLY A 26 24.09 -36.14 -8.59
CA GLY A 26 23.01 -35.29 -8.13
C GLY A 26 22.14 -34.83 -9.28
N SER A 27 20.87 -35.15 -9.20
CA SER A 27 19.87 -34.34 -9.85
C SER A 27 20.05 -32.95 -9.21
N HIS A 28 20.84 -32.08 -9.85
CA HIS A 28 20.67 -30.66 -9.65
C HIS A 28 19.21 -30.43 -9.97
N ALA A 29 18.43 -30.10 -8.96
CA ALA A 29 17.12 -29.55 -9.22
C ALA A 29 17.37 -28.43 -10.22
N ASP A 30 16.89 -28.60 -11.42
CA ASP A 30 16.87 -27.56 -12.42
C ASP A 30 16.26 -26.36 -11.70
N ASP A 31 16.99 -25.25 -11.66
CA ASP A 31 16.48 -24.00 -11.08
C ASP A 31 15.22 -23.66 -11.85
N GLY A 32 14.11 -24.26 -11.60
CA GLY A 32 12.80 -24.11 -12.18
C GLY A 32 12.66 -23.23 -13.44
N PRO A 33 11.53 -23.07 -13.99
CA PRO A 33 11.39 -22.23 -15.19
C PRO A 33 11.79 -20.80 -14.80
N HIS A 34 12.85 -20.28 -15.39
CA HIS A 34 13.36 -18.91 -15.19
C HIS A 34 12.35 -17.89 -15.73
N PHE A 35 11.22 -17.74 -15.03
CA PHE A 35 10.21 -16.73 -15.33
C PHE A 35 10.61 -15.39 -14.71
N GLY A 36 10.68 -14.37 -15.56
CA GLY A 36 10.99 -13.02 -15.16
C GLY A 36 12.51 -12.77 -14.96
N GLN A 37 12.80 -11.53 -14.61
CA GLN A 37 14.14 -11.09 -14.25
C GLN A 37 14.12 -10.53 -12.82
N PRO A 38 15.20 -10.68 -12.05
CA PRO A 38 15.32 -10.01 -10.76
C PRO A 38 15.13 -8.49 -10.95
N ILE A 39 14.23 -7.90 -10.17
CA ILE A 39 14.03 -6.45 -10.16
C ILE A 39 15.09 -5.81 -9.27
N SER A 40 15.70 -4.71 -9.74
CA SER A 40 16.63 -3.94 -8.91
C SER A 40 15.88 -3.04 -7.90
N PRO A 41 16.51 -2.66 -6.78
CA PRO A 41 15.91 -1.68 -5.86
C PRO A 41 15.55 -0.34 -6.53
N ALA A 42 16.31 0.08 -7.54
CA ALA A 42 16.03 1.29 -8.30
C ALA A 42 14.76 1.17 -9.16
N ASP A 43 14.50 -0.01 -9.73
CA ASP A 43 13.29 -0.27 -10.50
C ASP A 43 12.08 -0.45 -9.58
N LEU A 44 12.28 -0.94 -8.35
CA LEU A 44 11.23 -1.10 -7.36
C LEU A 44 10.78 0.22 -6.74
N ALA A 45 11.71 1.14 -6.46
CA ALA A 45 11.46 2.37 -5.71
C ALA A 45 10.26 3.21 -6.22
N PRO A 46 10.02 3.39 -7.54
CA PRO A 46 8.85 4.14 -8.03
C PRO A 46 7.50 3.46 -7.74
N TRP A 47 7.52 2.18 -7.40
CA TRP A 47 6.33 1.36 -7.11
C TRP A 47 6.13 1.14 -5.61
N ASP A 48 7.21 1.22 -4.83
CA ASP A 48 7.20 1.07 -3.37
C ASP A 48 6.82 2.40 -2.69
N ILE A 49 5.58 2.83 -2.95
CA ILE A 49 5.00 4.06 -2.43
C ILE A 49 3.80 3.80 -1.51
N SER A 50 3.67 2.59 -1.00
CA SER A 50 2.57 2.21 -0.11
C SER A 50 2.69 2.86 1.26
N ILE A 51 1.56 3.39 1.75
CA ILE A 51 1.48 4.08 3.05
C ILE A 51 0.60 3.27 3.97
N GLY A 52 1.14 2.88 5.12
CA GLY A 52 0.40 2.17 6.16
C GLY A 52 -0.53 3.09 6.98
N PRO A 53 -1.52 2.53 7.67
CA PRO A 53 -2.37 3.28 8.61
C PRO A 53 -1.58 3.95 9.73
N ASP A 54 -0.45 3.37 10.10
CA ASP A 54 0.51 3.83 11.12
C ASP A 54 1.49 4.89 10.60
N GLY A 55 1.45 5.18 9.30
CA GLY A 55 2.32 6.14 8.63
C GLY A 55 3.62 5.56 8.08
N VAL A 56 3.83 4.24 8.18
CA VAL A 56 4.96 3.61 7.48
C VAL A 56 4.85 3.90 5.99
N GLY A 57 5.95 4.33 5.37
CA GLY A 57 6.01 4.71 3.96
C GLY A 57 5.70 6.18 3.66
N LEU A 58 5.32 6.99 4.66
CA LEU A 58 5.15 8.44 4.46
C LEU A 58 6.48 9.09 4.13
N PRO A 59 6.56 9.89 3.05
CA PRO A 59 7.78 10.63 2.70
C PRO A 59 8.02 11.79 3.66
N ALA A 60 9.25 12.33 3.63
CA ALA A 60 9.55 13.60 4.28
C ALA A 60 8.77 14.73 3.60
N GLY A 61 8.25 15.65 4.40
CA GLY A 61 7.50 16.79 3.92
C GLY A 61 6.47 17.29 4.93
N SER A 62 5.80 18.39 4.60
CA SER A 62 4.72 18.95 5.42
C SER A 62 3.84 19.88 4.60
N GLY A 63 2.63 20.14 5.13
CA GLY A 63 1.73 21.13 4.56
C GLY A 63 0.68 21.60 5.56
N THR A 64 0.09 22.76 5.27
CA THR A 64 -1.00 23.37 6.06
C THR A 64 -2.27 23.46 5.22
N PRO A 65 -3.46 23.63 5.84
CA PRO A 65 -4.70 23.85 5.11
C PRO A 65 -4.64 25.06 4.16
N ALA A 66 -3.99 26.15 4.59
CA ALA A 66 -3.85 27.35 3.75
C ALA A 66 -3.02 27.07 2.48
N GLN A 67 -1.90 26.36 2.60
CA GLN A 67 -1.10 25.91 1.46
C GLN A 67 -1.89 24.93 0.59
N GLY A 68 -2.66 24.04 1.21
CA GLY A 68 -3.49 23.08 0.50
C GLY A 68 -4.62 23.70 -0.30
N ALA A 69 -5.20 24.80 0.18
CA ALA A 69 -6.18 25.57 -0.59
C ALA A 69 -5.58 26.13 -1.89
N GLN A 70 -4.32 26.58 -1.84
CA GLN A 70 -3.60 27.05 -3.03
C GLN A 70 -3.32 25.88 -4.00
N VAL A 71 -2.77 24.77 -3.49
CA VAL A 71 -2.54 23.55 -4.28
C VAL A 71 -3.84 23.06 -4.95
N TYR A 72 -4.95 23.08 -4.20
CA TYR A 72 -6.27 22.67 -4.68
C TYR A 72 -6.76 23.52 -5.86
N ALA A 73 -6.49 24.82 -5.82
CA ALA A 73 -6.80 25.74 -6.91
C ALA A 73 -5.86 25.56 -8.13
N ASP A 74 -4.54 25.56 -7.87
CA ASP A 74 -3.51 25.54 -8.91
C ASP A 74 -3.51 24.24 -9.74
N HIS A 75 -3.80 23.12 -9.11
CA HIS A 75 -3.90 21.82 -9.78
C HIS A 75 -5.31 21.47 -10.27
N GLY A 76 -6.25 22.43 -10.25
CA GLY A 76 -7.58 22.30 -10.83
C GLY A 76 -8.49 21.29 -10.13
N CYS A 77 -8.26 20.96 -8.86
CA CYS A 77 -9.08 20.01 -8.08
C CYS A 77 -10.54 20.47 -8.00
N ALA A 78 -10.76 21.80 -7.93
CA ALA A 78 -12.07 22.43 -7.90
C ALA A 78 -12.93 22.11 -9.13
N ALA A 79 -12.32 21.93 -10.30
CA ALA A 79 -13.05 21.63 -11.54
C ALA A 79 -13.86 20.31 -11.46
N CYS A 80 -13.32 19.33 -10.71
CA CYS A 80 -13.98 18.04 -10.51
C CYS A 80 -14.70 17.93 -9.16
N HIS A 81 -14.15 18.51 -8.10
CA HIS A 81 -14.66 18.34 -6.73
C HIS A 81 -15.45 19.55 -6.19
N GLY A 82 -15.50 20.65 -6.96
CA GLY A 82 -16.11 21.93 -6.55
C GLY A 82 -15.17 22.77 -5.66
N ASP A 83 -15.43 24.06 -5.53
CA ASP A 83 -14.53 25.03 -4.88
C ASP A 83 -14.19 24.70 -3.42
N LYS A 84 -15.12 24.06 -2.70
CA LYS A 84 -14.96 23.66 -1.30
C LYS A 84 -15.14 22.14 -1.12
N GLY A 85 -14.73 21.37 -2.10
CA GLY A 85 -14.76 19.91 -2.05
C GLY A 85 -16.16 19.32 -2.25
N SER A 86 -17.10 20.07 -2.80
CA SER A 86 -18.44 19.58 -3.13
C SER A 86 -19.06 20.35 -4.30
N GLY A 87 -20.02 19.70 -4.99
CA GLY A 87 -20.74 20.33 -6.10
C GLY A 87 -20.12 20.14 -7.49
N GLY A 88 -19.01 19.46 -7.61
CA GLY A 88 -18.38 19.10 -8.88
C GLY A 88 -18.78 17.70 -9.36
N SER A 89 -18.38 17.36 -10.58
CA SER A 89 -18.69 16.08 -11.25
C SER A 89 -17.86 14.89 -10.72
N GLY A 90 -16.71 15.15 -10.10
CA GLY A 90 -15.80 14.13 -9.58
C GLY A 90 -16.19 13.52 -8.21
N GLY A 91 -17.35 13.91 -7.73
CA GLY A 91 -17.85 13.48 -6.41
C GLY A 91 -17.33 14.35 -5.25
N PRO A 92 -18.11 14.43 -4.16
CA PRO A 92 -17.77 15.27 -3.03
C PRO A 92 -16.66 14.65 -2.17
N LEU A 93 -15.79 15.51 -1.67
CA LEU A 93 -14.74 15.21 -0.69
C LEU A 93 -15.19 15.56 0.74
N VAL A 94 -16.29 16.31 0.87
CA VAL A 94 -16.79 16.88 2.12
C VAL A 94 -18.25 16.51 2.32
N GLY A 95 -18.64 16.23 3.57
CA GLY A 95 -20.01 15.93 3.94
C GLY A 95 -20.24 14.46 4.29
N GLY A 96 -21.33 13.88 3.77
CA GLY A 96 -21.71 12.46 3.98
C GLY A 96 -22.72 12.25 5.11
N GLY A 97 -22.75 13.11 6.12
CA GLY A 97 -23.66 12.96 7.26
C GLY A 97 -23.38 11.73 8.14
N PRO A 98 -24.26 11.45 9.11
CA PRO A 98 -24.15 10.30 10.00
C PRO A 98 -24.31 8.98 9.24
N LEU A 99 -23.40 8.01 9.46
CA LEU A 99 -23.45 6.69 8.80
C LEU A 99 -24.63 5.82 9.28
N ASN A 100 -25.20 6.13 10.43
CA ASN A 100 -26.32 5.41 11.05
C ASN A 100 -27.68 6.13 10.92
N ALA A 101 -27.80 7.04 9.98
CA ALA A 101 -29.09 7.73 9.76
C ALA A 101 -30.15 6.72 9.33
N PRO A 102 -31.33 6.66 10.01
CA PRO A 102 -32.31 5.60 9.81
C PRO A 102 -33.04 5.66 8.45
N ASP A 103 -33.11 6.84 7.85
CA ASP A 103 -33.99 7.08 6.69
C ASP A 103 -33.26 7.29 5.36
N LYS A 104 -31.91 7.23 5.33
CA LYS A 104 -31.10 7.47 4.14
C LYS A 104 -29.84 6.62 4.16
N GLU A 105 -29.54 6.01 3.03
CA GLU A 105 -28.22 5.47 2.82
C GLU A 105 -27.19 6.62 2.85
N ALA A 106 -26.37 6.65 3.88
CA ALA A 106 -25.38 7.70 4.06
C ALA A 106 -24.31 7.60 2.96
N GLN A 107 -24.04 8.71 2.30
CA GLN A 107 -22.94 8.78 1.36
C GLN A 107 -21.61 8.58 2.11
N LYS A 108 -20.82 7.60 1.69
CA LYS A 108 -19.54 7.22 2.31
C LYS A 108 -18.43 8.10 1.76
N LEU A 109 -18.05 9.13 2.50
CA LEU A 109 -17.05 10.12 2.13
C LEU A 109 -15.84 10.12 3.06
N ILE A 110 -14.86 10.96 2.76
CA ILE A 110 -13.64 11.09 3.56
C ILE A 110 -13.99 11.45 5.02
N GLY A 111 -14.85 12.45 5.22
CA GLY A 111 -15.15 13.00 6.54
C GLY A 111 -15.97 12.10 7.45
N ASN A 112 -16.74 11.15 6.92
CA ASN A 112 -17.64 10.32 7.72
C ASN A 112 -17.33 8.82 7.66
N TYR A 113 -16.61 8.35 6.65
CA TYR A 113 -16.43 6.90 6.43
C TYR A 113 -14.98 6.43 6.52
N TRP A 114 -14.02 7.17 5.97
CA TRP A 114 -12.63 6.72 5.90
C TRP A 114 -11.99 6.66 7.30
N PRO A 115 -11.36 5.52 7.68
CA PRO A 115 -10.86 5.32 9.04
C PRO A 115 -9.49 5.94 9.30
N TYR A 116 -8.73 6.28 8.26
CA TYR A 116 -7.35 6.76 8.38
C TYR A 116 -7.11 7.98 7.50
N ALA A 117 -6.48 9.00 8.07
CA ALA A 117 -6.06 10.18 7.32
C ALA A 117 -4.91 9.87 6.34
N THR A 118 -4.07 8.88 6.67
CA THR A 118 -3.01 8.37 5.79
C THR A 118 -3.55 7.82 4.48
N THR A 119 -4.77 7.26 4.47
CA THR A 119 -5.44 6.82 3.25
C THR A 119 -5.76 7.98 2.31
N VAL A 120 -6.11 9.16 2.85
CA VAL A 120 -6.36 10.37 2.03
C VAL A 120 -5.08 10.79 1.32
N PHE A 121 -3.96 10.81 2.05
CA PHE A 121 -2.64 11.10 1.50
C PHE A 121 -2.25 10.09 0.41
N ASP A 122 -2.32 8.80 0.71
CA ASP A 122 -1.91 7.72 -0.21
C ASP A 122 -2.73 7.75 -1.51
N PHE A 123 -4.06 7.91 -1.39
CA PHE A 123 -4.94 8.00 -2.56
C PHE A 123 -4.63 9.24 -3.40
N THR A 124 -4.46 10.39 -2.78
CA THR A 124 -4.12 11.64 -3.46
C THR A 124 -2.80 11.52 -4.20
N ARG A 125 -1.75 11.01 -3.53
CA ARG A 125 -0.43 10.81 -4.12
C ARG A 125 -0.45 9.89 -5.35
N ARG A 126 -1.26 8.83 -5.29
CA ARG A 126 -1.31 7.80 -6.35
C ARG A 126 -2.18 8.17 -7.53
N ALA A 127 -3.33 8.80 -7.27
CA ALA A 127 -4.44 8.86 -8.23
C ALA A 127 -4.86 10.27 -8.60
N MET A 128 -4.40 11.30 -7.90
CA MET A 128 -4.80 12.68 -8.14
C MET A 128 -3.62 13.59 -8.50
N PRO A 129 -3.83 14.59 -9.38
CA PRO A 129 -5.01 14.82 -10.21
C PRO A 129 -5.27 13.68 -11.20
N TRP A 130 -6.54 13.37 -11.46
CA TRP A 130 -6.94 12.22 -12.29
C TRP A 130 -6.24 12.13 -13.66
N GLN A 131 -6.07 13.28 -14.34
CA GLN A 131 -5.42 13.33 -15.67
C GLN A 131 -3.90 13.26 -15.58
N GLN A 132 -3.32 13.55 -14.43
CA GLN A 132 -1.88 13.60 -14.20
C GLN A 132 -1.50 13.02 -12.83
N PRO A 133 -1.73 11.72 -12.61
CA PRO A 133 -1.43 11.09 -11.33
C PRO A 133 0.07 11.15 -11.03
N LYS A 134 0.42 11.24 -9.74
CA LYS A 134 1.81 11.29 -9.25
C LYS A 134 2.61 12.54 -9.66
N THR A 135 1.95 13.63 -10.04
CA THR A 135 2.63 14.89 -10.39
C THR A 135 2.79 15.85 -9.22
N LEU A 136 2.00 15.68 -8.15
CA LEU A 136 2.14 16.47 -6.94
C LEU A 136 3.43 16.10 -6.19
N SER A 137 4.15 17.11 -5.71
CA SER A 137 5.24 16.90 -4.76
C SER A 137 4.71 16.42 -3.41
N ASP A 138 5.57 15.81 -2.60
CA ASP A 138 5.17 15.31 -1.27
C ASP A 138 4.61 16.43 -0.36
N ASN A 139 5.17 17.65 -0.42
CA ASN A 139 4.63 18.80 0.31
C ASN A 139 3.23 19.20 -0.18
N GLU A 140 2.98 19.17 -1.48
CA GLU A 140 1.67 19.48 -2.04
C GLU A 140 0.64 18.42 -1.64
N VAL A 141 1.02 17.14 -1.60
CA VAL A 141 0.14 16.07 -1.12
C VAL A 141 -0.19 16.25 0.36
N TYR A 142 0.79 16.60 1.22
CA TYR A 142 0.52 16.94 2.62
C TYR A 142 -0.41 18.14 2.75
N ALA A 143 -0.15 19.19 1.98
CA ALA A 143 -0.92 20.42 2.03
C ALA A 143 -2.39 20.19 1.60
N VAL A 144 -2.63 19.55 0.46
CA VAL A 144 -4.00 19.27 0.00
C VAL A 144 -4.72 18.29 0.91
N THR A 145 -4.00 17.33 1.51
CA THR A 145 -4.56 16.44 2.55
C THR A 145 -4.99 17.26 3.76
N ALA A 146 -4.14 18.17 4.26
CA ALA A 146 -4.47 19.06 5.36
C ALA A 146 -5.74 19.91 5.05
N TYR A 147 -5.83 20.44 3.85
CA TYR A 147 -6.98 21.23 3.40
C TYR A 147 -8.27 20.41 3.38
N ILE A 148 -8.25 19.21 2.80
CA ILE A 148 -9.43 18.33 2.77
C ILE A 148 -9.87 17.94 4.18
N LEU A 149 -8.93 17.66 5.08
CA LEU A 149 -9.22 17.34 6.49
C LEU A 149 -9.82 18.56 7.22
N ALA A 150 -9.32 19.77 6.96
CA ALA A 150 -9.86 21.01 7.54
C ALA A 150 -11.27 21.32 7.00
N LEU A 151 -11.51 21.15 5.71
CA LEU A 151 -12.85 21.30 5.13
C LEU A 151 -13.88 20.37 5.79
N ASN A 152 -13.45 19.18 6.20
CA ASN A 152 -14.26 18.22 6.97
C ASN A 152 -14.27 18.48 8.48
N LYS A 153 -13.62 19.54 8.97
CA LYS A 153 -13.52 19.91 10.39
C LYS A 153 -12.84 18.81 11.26
N ILE A 154 -11.98 18.01 10.65
CA ILE A 154 -11.23 16.94 11.33
C ILE A 154 -9.96 17.51 11.97
N VAL A 155 -9.35 18.50 11.32
CA VAL A 155 -8.21 19.25 11.85
C VAL A 155 -8.51 20.75 11.84
N GLY A 156 -7.79 21.53 12.65
CA GLY A 156 -7.89 22.98 12.64
C GLY A 156 -7.24 23.62 11.40
N GLU A 157 -7.60 24.86 11.11
CA GLU A 157 -7.09 25.60 9.94
C GLU A 157 -5.58 25.89 10.02
N GLU A 158 -5.03 25.91 11.24
CA GLU A 158 -3.59 26.14 11.49
C GLU A 158 -2.79 24.81 11.63
N ALA A 159 -3.42 23.67 11.36
CA ALA A 159 -2.77 22.38 11.51
C ALA A 159 -1.58 22.22 10.56
N VAL A 160 -0.47 21.68 11.07
CA VAL A 160 0.67 21.25 10.25
C VAL A 160 0.62 19.75 10.12
N ILE A 161 0.42 19.27 8.89
CA ILE A 161 0.35 17.86 8.56
C ILE A 161 1.68 17.43 7.94
N ASN A 162 2.28 16.36 8.51
CA ASN A 162 3.54 15.78 8.10
C ASN A 162 3.55 14.27 8.46
N ALA A 163 4.69 13.59 8.24
CA ALA A 163 4.82 12.16 8.52
C ALA A 163 4.57 11.78 9.99
N GLU A 164 4.79 12.70 10.94
CA GLU A 164 4.59 12.44 12.38
C GLU A 164 3.16 12.73 12.83
N THR A 165 2.51 13.75 12.26
CA THR A 165 1.20 14.23 12.70
C THR A 165 0.05 13.55 11.98
N LEU A 166 0.20 13.21 10.68
CA LEU A 166 -0.85 12.60 9.87
C LEU A 166 -1.39 11.28 10.44
N PRO A 167 -0.55 10.32 10.88
CA PRO A 167 -1.05 9.06 11.46
C PRO A 167 -1.82 9.25 12.77
N LYS A 168 -1.60 10.37 13.46
CA LYS A 168 -2.25 10.70 14.74
C LYS A 168 -3.61 11.36 14.57
N VAL A 169 -3.98 11.76 13.35
CA VAL A 169 -5.29 12.36 13.08
C VAL A 169 -6.38 11.33 13.36
N LYS A 170 -7.28 11.67 14.28
CA LYS A 170 -8.40 10.81 14.64
C LYS A 170 -9.56 11.06 13.69
N MET A 171 -9.73 10.17 12.72
CA MET A 171 -10.87 10.22 11.79
C MET A 171 -12.18 9.86 12.51
N PRO A 172 -13.32 10.47 12.14
CA PRO A 172 -14.62 10.24 12.81
C PRO A 172 -15.04 8.77 12.84
N ASN A 173 -14.72 7.99 11.80
CA ASN A 173 -15.07 6.57 11.71
C ASN A 173 -13.89 5.63 12.02
N ARG A 174 -12.90 6.11 12.78
CA ARG A 174 -11.69 5.34 13.11
C ARG A 174 -12.00 3.96 13.70
N ASP A 175 -12.98 3.93 14.58
CA ASP A 175 -13.35 2.75 15.37
C ASP A 175 -14.64 2.09 14.85
N GLY A 176 -15.18 2.54 13.71
CA GLY A 176 -16.47 2.07 13.16
C GLY A 176 -16.38 0.79 12.31
N PHE A 177 -15.17 0.25 12.11
CA PHE A 177 -14.97 -0.97 11.32
C PHE A 177 -14.86 -2.20 12.22
N ILE A 178 -15.59 -3.26 11.85
CA ILE A 178 -15.49 -4.57 12.50
C ILE A 178 -14.44 -5.39 11.78
N ILE A 179 -13.34 -5.70 12.46
CA ILE A 179 -12.29 -6.57 11.95
C ILE A 179 -12.76 -8.02 12.09
N ARG A 180 -13.17 -8.63 10.98
CA ARG A 180 -13.68 -10.01 10.97
C ARG A 180 -12.57 -11.06 10.88
N TYR A 181 -11.46 -10.69 10.29
CA TYR A 181 -10.30 -11.56 10.08
C TYR A 181 -9.05 -10.86 10.63
N PRO A 182 -8.87 -10.84 11.97
CA PRO A 182 -7.66 -10.28 12.54
C PRO A 182 -6.46 -11.09 12.05
N GLU A 183 -5.44 -10.41 11.56
CA GLU A 183 -4.17 -11.05 11.20
C GLU A 183 -3.59 -11.69 12.47
N LYS A 184 -3.21 -12.96 12.35
CA LYS A 184 -2.45 -13.63 13.39
C LYS A 184 -0.99 -13.27 13.16
N HIS A 185 -0.48 -12.34 13.92
CA HIS A 185 0.96 -12.03 13.99
C HIS A 185 1.68 -13.06 14.83
#